data_0d0a34a3f52925cd54d95f8693cc3e14
#
_entry.id   0d0a34a3f52925cd54d95f8693cc3e14
#
_cell.length_a   1.000
_cell.length_b   1.000
_cell.length_c   1.000
_cell.angle_alpha   90.00
_cell.angle_beta   90.00
_cell.angle_gamma   90.00
#
_symmetry.space_group_name_H-M   'P 1'
#
loop_
_entity.id
_entity.type
_entity.pdbx_description
1 polymer ?
#
loop_
_entity_poly.entity_id
_entity_poly.type
_entity_poly.pdbx_seq_one_letter_code
_entity_poly.pdbx_strand_id
1 'polypeptide(L)'
;DNSRDELIDELKGRIFYNPLSGGYEIKDRFIAGNVVDKAERIEAWMAENPHGEREREALTALQEAAPRPITFDELDFNLGERWIPTGIYSAYASYLFDTNVRVGYLESMDDYAVKCSVRNAKILDQFCVRGYYRTYDGIALLKHALVNTVPDMTKSIGKDENGHDIKVRDSEGIQLANAKIDEIRNGFVEWLSEQSPEFQKRLTDMYNRKFNCFVR
;
A
#
# COMPACT_ATOMS: atom_id res chain seq x y z
N ASP A 1 -32.19 -42.68 2.07
CA ASP A 1 -30.99 -41.99 1.65
C ASP A 1 -29.70 -42.32 2.41
N ASN A 2 -29.67 -43.47 3.10
CA ASN A 2 -28.47 -43.93 3.80
C ASN A 2 -27.21 -43.97 2.91
N SER A 3 -27.34 -44.29 1.64
CA SER A 3 -26.23 -44.41 0.70
C SER A 3 -25.51 -43.07 0.40
N ARG A 4 -26.24 -41.94 0.46
CA ARG A 4 -25.65 -40.62 0.25
C ARG A 4 -24.90 -40.18 1.49
N ASP A 5 -25.43 -40.40 2.66
CA ASP A 5 -24.82 -40.03 3.94
C ASP A 5 -23.57 -40.88 4.20
N GLU A 6 -23.63 -42.19 3.88
CA GLU A 6 -22.47 -43.07 3.95
C GLU A 6 -21.35 -42.60 3.02
N LEU A 7 -21.67 -42.17 1.79
CA LEU A 7 -20.68 -41.66 0.84
C LEU A 7 -20.03 -40.35 1.34
N ILE A 8 -20.83 -39.46 1.92
CA ILE A 8 -20.32 -38.21 2.49
C ILE A 8 -19.35 -38.51 3.65
N ASP A 9 -19.69 -39.46 4.52
CA ASP A 9 -18.82 -39.89 5.61
C ASP A 9 -17.51 -40.51 5.12
N GLU A 10 -17.55 -41.33 4.07
CA GLU A 10 -16.35 -41.92 3.45
C GLU A 10 -15.43 -40.86 2.82
N LEU A 11 -15.99 -39.75 2.34
CA LEU A 11 -15.27 -38.65 1.72
C LEU A 11 -14.89 -37.55 2.69
N LYS A 12 -15.11 -37.73 3.99
CA LYS A 12 -14.80 -36.76 5.03
C LYS A 12 -13.33 -36.31 4.94
N GLY A 13 -13.10 -34.99 4.91
CA GLY A 13 -11.79 -34.40 4.71
C GLY A 13 -11.33 -34.30 3.25
N ARG A 14 -12.08 -34.86 2.31
CA ARG A 14 -11.82 -34.73 0.86
C ARG A 14 -12.82 -33.84 0.14
N ILE A 15 -14.00 -33.64 0.75
CA ILE A 15 -15.03 -32.72 0.30
C ILE A 15 -15.49 -31.88 1.46
N PHE A 16 -15.94 -30.67 1.15
CA PHE A 16 -16.47 -29.70 2.13
C PHE A 16 -17.80 -29.12 1.64
N TYR A 17 -18.73 -28.96 2.57
CA TYR A 17 -19.99 -28.30 2.28
C TYR A 17 -19.81 -26.79 2.23
N ASN A 18 -20.09 -26.22 1.06
CA ASN A 18 -20.05 -24.76 0.89
C ASN A 18 -21.48 -24.19 1.03
N PRO A 19 -21.79 -23.51 2.15
CA PRO A 19 -23.12 -22.96 2.37
C PRO A 19 -23.46 -21.82 1.40
N LEU A 20 -22.47 -21.19 0.79
CA LEU A 20 -22.67 -20.11 -0.18
C LEU A 20 -23.22 -20.64 -1.51
N SER A 21 -22.83 -21.83 -1.91
CA SER A 21 -23.33 -22.51 -3.12
C SER A 21 -24.42 -23.55 -2.82
N GLY A 22 -24.56 -23.95 -1.57
CA GLY A 22 -25.52 -24.98 -1.15
C GLY A 22 -25.14 -26.40 -1.53
N GLY A 23 -23.86 -26.68 -1.74
CA GLY A 23 -23.38 -28.00 -2.17
C GLY A 23 -22.00 -28.36 -1.67
N TYR A 24 -21.63 -29.62 -1.88
CA TYR A 24 -20.29 -30.14 -1.59
C TYR A 24 -19.32 -29.81 -2.72
N GLU A 25 -18.11 -29.43 -2.36
CA GLU A 25 -17.00 -29.17 -3.28
C GLU A 25 -15.80 -30.05 -2.91
N ILE A 26 -15.03 -30.45 -3.91
CA ILE A 26 -13.76 -31.16 -3.69
C ILE A 26 -12.79 -30.23 -2.97
N LYS A 27 -12.03 -30.76 -2.00
CA LYS A 27 -11.08 -30.01 -1.17
C LYS A 27 -10.19 -29.09 -1.98
N ASP A 28 -9.52 -29.56 -3.01
CA ASP A 28 -8.55 -28.80 -3.79
C ASP A 28 -9.18 -27.57 -4.45
N ARG A 29 -10.44 -27.67 -4.85
CA ARG A 29 -11.19 -26.55 -5.40
C ARG A 29 -11.73 -25.62 -4.31
N PHE A 30 -12.20 -26.21 -3.21
CA PHE A 30 -12.80 -25.44 -2.11
C PHE A 30 -11.79 -24.52 -1.40
N ILE A 31 -10.55 -25.02 -1.16
CA ILE A 31 -9.49 -24.28 -0.48
C ILE A 31 -8.59 -23.49 -1.44
N ALA A 32 -8.98 -23.35 -2.72
CA ALA A 32 -8.26 -22.54 -3.70
C ALA A 32 -8.87 -21.14 -3.83
N GLY A 33 -8.10 -20.22 -4.41
CA GLY A 33 -8.52 -18.85 -4.62
C GLY A 33 -8.42 -17.99 -3.36
N ASN A 34 -9.29 -16.99 -3.24
CA ASN A 34 -9.32 -16.11 -2.09
C ASN A 34 -10.01 -16.78 -0.90
N VAL A 35 -9.25 -17.58 -0.17
CA VAL A 35 -9.76 -18.36 0.98
C VAL A 35 -10.11 -17.47 2.17
N VAL A 36 -9.46 -16.31 2.32
CA VAL A 36 -9.76 -15.37 3.40
C VAL A 36 -11.13 -14.73 3.21
N ASP A 37 -11.43 -14.25 1.99
CA ASP A 37 -12.75 -13.72 1.65
C ASP A 37 -13.84 -14.77 1.77
N LYS A 38 -13.59 -15.97 1.27
CA LYS A 38 -14.53 -17.09 1.36
C LYS A 38 -14.84 -17.45 2.81
N ALA A 39 -13.83 -17.50 3.69
CA ALA A 39 -14.01 -17.76 5.11
C ALA A 39 -14.85 -16.68 5.79
N GLU A 40 -14.57 -15.41 5.52
CA GLU A 40 -15.35 -14.29 6.05
C GLU A 40 -16.82 -14.33 5.61
N ARG A 41 -17.08 -14.67 4.37
CA ARG A 41 -18.44 -14.81 3.83
C ARG A 41 -19.19 -15.98 4.45
N ILE A 42 -18.53 -17.10 4.71
CA ILE A 42 -19.11 -18.26 5.39
C ILE A 42 -19.39 -17.92 6.86
N GLU A 43 -18.48 -17.24 7.55
CA GLU A 43 -18.72 -16.77 8.93
C GLU A 43 -19.95 -15.86 9.00
N ALA A 44 -20.08 -14.90 8.09
CA ALA A 44 -21.23 -14.01 8.01
C ALA A 44 -22.53 -14.79 7.75
N TRP A 45 -22.50 -15.78 6.85
CA TRP A 45 -23.63 -16.66 6.58
C TRP A 45 -24.03 -17.47 7.84
N MET A 46 -23.05 -18.02 8.56
CA MET A 46 -23.27 -18.78 9.80
C MET A 46 -23.86 -17.93 10.92
N ALA A 47 -23.51 -16.64 11.00
CA ALA A 47 -24.07 -15.71 11.98
C ALA A 47 -25.58 -15.47 11.78
N GLU A 48 -26.05 -15.57 10.54
CA GLU A 48 -27.44 -15.27 10.17
C GLU A 48 -28.29 -16.56 9.93
N ASN A 49 -27.67 -17.72 9.84
CA ASN A 49 -28.36 -18.96 9.49
C ASN A 49 -28.06 -20.09 10.48
N PRO A 50 -29.04 -21.01 10.69
CA PRO A 50 -28.77 -22.26 11.41
C PRO A 50 -27.68 -23.05 10.68
N HIS A 51 -26.73 -23.59 11.43
CA HIS A 51 -25.63 -24.34 10.86
C HIS A 51 -25.21 -25.47 11.81
N GLY A 52 -24.42 -26.40 11.28
CA GLY A 52 -23.95 -27.57 12.01
C GLY A 52 -22.46 -27.83 11.82
N GLU A 53 -22.09 -29.07 12.00
CA GLU A 53 -20.69 -29.50 11.94
C GLU A 53 -20.07 -29.33 10.55
N ARG A 54 -20.83 -29.63 9.48
CA ARG A 54 -20.32 -29.53 8.10
C ARG A 54 -19.90 -28.12 7.72
N GLU A 55 -20.61 -27.08 8.18
CA GLU A 55 -20.27 -25.69 7.96
C GLU A 55 -19.04 -25.30 8.79
N ARG A 56 -18.94 -25.76 10.04
CA ARG A 56 -17.76 -25.53 10.87
C ARG A 56 -16.51 -26.19 10.32
N GLU A 57 -16.63 -27.42 9.82
CA GLU A 57 -15.52 -28.14 9.15
C GLU A 57 -15.05 -27.39 7.90
N ALA A 58 -15.97 -26.89 7.08
CA ALA A 58 -15.67 -26.10 5.91
C ALA A 58 -14.91 -24.81 6.28
N LEU A 59 -15.37 -24.09 7.29
CA LEU A 59 -14.72 -22.87 7.77
C LEU A 59 -13.31 -23.16 8.30
N THR A 60 -13.15 -24.20 9.09
CA THR A 60 -11.84 -24.63 9.62
C THR A 60 -10.87 -24.97 8.50
N ALA A 61 -11.32 -25.70 7.46
CA ALA A 61 -10.49 -26.02 6.31
C ALA A 61 -9.98 -24.77 5.57
N LEU A 62 -10.80 -23.76 5.41
CA LEU A 62 -10.41 -22.49 4.80
C LEU A 62 -9.42 -21.72 5.68
N GLN A 63 -9.64 -21.69 6.99
CA GLN A 63 -8.75 -21.01 7.94
C GLN A 63 -7.38 -21.69 8.00
N GLU A 64 -7.32 -23.01 7.99
CA GLU A 64 -6.07 -23.77 7.95
C GLU A 64 -5.32 -23.62 6.61
N ALA A 65 -6.05 -23.47 5.51
CA ALA A 65 -5.47 -23.24 4.18
C ALA A 65 -4.99 -21.81 3.97
N ALA A 66 -5.49 -20.85 4.75
CA ALA A 66 -5.13 -19.43 4.62
C ALA A 66 -3.64 -19.23 4.85
N PRO A 67 -2.99 -18.36 4.05
CA PRO A 67 -1.60 -17.98 4.29
C PRO A 67 -1.42 -17.37 5.68
N ARG A 68 -0.25 -17.62 6.29
CA ARG A 68 0.10 -16.97 7.55
C ARG A 68 0.11 -15.45 7.35
N PRO A 69 -0.56 -14.66 8.21
CA PRO A 69 -0.49 -13.20 8.12
C PRO A 69 0.95 -12.70 8.23
N ILE A 70 1.30 -11.78 7.33
CA ILE A 70 2.59 -11.09 7.38
C ILE A 70 2.47 -10.00 8.43
N THR A 71 3.48 -9.88 9.30
CA THR A 71 3.51 -8.88 10.37
C THR A 71 4.11 -7.56 9.89
N PHE A 72 3.89 -6.49 10.64
CA PHE A 72 4.44 -5.16 10.33
C PHE A 72 5.96 -5.17 10.15
N ASP A 73 6.69 -5.90 11.02
CA ASP A 73 8.15 -5.97 10.98
C ASP A 73 8.70 -6.75 9.77
N GLU A 74 7.87 -7.57 9.14
CA GLU A 74 8.23 -8.34 7.94
C GLU A 74 7.99 -7.57 6.64
N LEU A 75 7.36 -6.41 6.69
CA LEU A 75 7.00 -5.61 5.53
C LEU A 75 7.95 -4.44 5.31
N ASP A 76 8.29 -4.21 4.04
CA ASP A 76 8.92 -2.99 3.59
C ASP A 76 7.84 -2.02 3.10
N PHE A 77 7.78 -0.85 3.72
CA PHE A 77 6.85 0.21 3.32
C PHE A 77 7.60 1.28 2.55
N ASN A 78 7.10 1.61 1.36
CA ASN A 78 7.65 2.66 0.53
C ASN A 78 6.61 3.74 0.25
N LEU A 79 7.05 4.98 0.33
CA LEU A 79 6.23 6.11 -0.05
C LEU A 79 5.85 5.99 -1.54
N GLY A 80 4.58 6.18 -1.86
CA GLY A 80 4.08 6.08 -3.22
C GLY A 80 3.56 4.70 -3.64
N GLU A 81 3.54 3.72 -2.76
CA GLU A 81 2.85 2.46 -3.02
C GLU A 81 1.34 2.69 -3.12
N ARG A 82 0.72 2.18 -4.19
CA ARG A 82 -0.69 2.46 -4.51
C ARG A 82 -1.69 1.84 -3.54
N TRP A 83 -1.30 0.76 -2.87
CA TRP A 83 -2.17 0.08 -1.90
C TRP A 83 -2.31 0.84 -0.57
N ILE A 84 -1.34 1.70 -0.23
CA ILE A 84 -1.39 2.51 0.99
C ILE A 84 -2.37 3.68 0.75
N PRO A 85 -3.38 3.87 1.62
CA PRO A 85 -4.32 4.97 1.49
C PRO A 85 -3.63 6.33 1.51
N THR A 86 -4.05 7.24 0.65
CA THR A 86 -3.48 8.60 0.56
C THR A 86 -3.63 9.42 1.82
N GLY A 87 -4.61 9.09 2.67
CA GLY A 87 -4.77 9.68 4.00
C GLY A 87 -3.55 9.46 4.91
N ILE A 88 -2.88 8.32 4.77
CA ILE A 88 -1.64 8.01 5.50
C ILE A 88 -0.50 8.90 4.99
N TYR A 89 -0.37 9.08 3.69
CA TYR A 89 0.61 9.99 3.10
C TYR A 89 0.34 11.46 3.48
N SER A 90 -0.92 11.86 3.54
CA SER A 90 -1.32 13.19 4.00
C SER A 90 -0.95 13.44 5.46
N ALA A 91 -1.17 12.45 6.32
CA ALA A 91 -0.81 12.53 7.73
C ALA A 91 0.71 12.62 7.92
N TYR A 92 1.48 11.80 7.20
CA TYR A 92 2.93 11.87 7.23
C TYR A 92 3.46 13.22 6.75
N ALA A 93 2.99 13.69 5.59
CA ALA A 93 3.42 14.97 5.01
C ALA A 93 3.10 16.14 5.93
N SER A 94 1.93 16.12 6.56
CA SER A 94 1.53 17.15 7.52
C SER A 94 2.41 17.15 8.78
N TYR A 95 2.80 15.97 9.24
CA TYR A 95 3.77 15.82 10.32
C TYR A 95 5.16 16.33 9.91
N LEU A 96 5.66 15.90 8.75
CA LEU A 96 6.98 16.26 8.23
C LEU A 96 7.16 17.76 8.09
N PHE A 97 6.17 18.45 7.53
CA PHE A 97 6.22 19.87 7.24
C PHE A 97 5.59 20.77 8.31
N ASP A 98 5.00 20.17 9.33
CA ASP A 98 4.31 20.92 10.41
C ASP A 98 3.28 21.92 9.88
N THR A 99 2.53 21.51 8.88
CA THR A 99 1.41 22.27 8.28
C THR A 99 0.45 21.29 7.59
N ASN A 100 -0.74 21.75 7.26
CA ASN A 100 -1.72 20.90 6.60
C ASN A 100 -1.33 20.63 5.14
N VAL A 101 -1.02 19.38 4.83
CA VAL A 101 -0.70 18.89 3.49
C VAL A 101 -1.68 17.78 3.12
N ARG A 102 -2.23 17.85 1.93
CA ARG A 102 -3.12 16.82 1.37
C ARG A 102 -2.46 16.13 0.20
N VAL A 103 -2.44 14.81 0.24
CA VAL A 103 -2.02 13.95 -0.85
C VAL A 103 -3.24 13.23 -1.40
N GLY A 104 -3.44 13.32 -2.70
CA GLY A 104 -4.47 12.61 -3.44
C GLY A 104 -3.85 11.75 -4.53
N TYR A 105 -4.58 10.75 -4.98
CA TYR A 105 -4.17 9.91 -6.10
C TYR A 105 -5.16 10.03 -7.25
N LEU A 106 -4.64 10.31 -8.43
CA LEU A 106 -5.40 10.44 -9.67
C LEU A 106 -5.30 9.14 -10.47
N GLU A 107 -6.25 8.26 -10.28
CA GLU A 107 -6.25 6.92 -10.85
C GLU A 107 -6.14 6.92 -12.39
N SER A 108 -6.86 7.82 -13.05
CA SER A 108 -6.84 7.94 -14.51
C SER A 108 -5.48 8.30 -15.10
N MET A 109 -4.62 8.94 -14.32
CA MET A 109 -3.28 9.38 -14.72
C MET A 109 -2.16 8.59 -14.05
N ASP A 110 -2.50 7.69 -13.12
CA ASP A 110 -1.55 7.00 -12.23
C ASP A 110 -0.53 7.99 -11.62
N ASP A 111 -1.04 9.08 -11.07
CA ASP A 111 -0.23 10.16 -10.54
C ASP A 111 -0.76 10.66 -9.18
N TYR A 112 0.13 11.22 -8.36
CA TYR A 112 -0.21 11.85 -7.11
C TYR A 112 -0.36 13.36 -7.28
N ALA A 113 -1.32 13.93 -6.57
CA ALA A 113 -1.47 15.38 -6.41
C ALA A 113 -1.20 15.76 -4.97
N VAL A 114 -0.44 16.81 -4.76
CA VAL A 114 -0.12 17.34 -3.43
C VAL A 114 -0.62 18.78 -3.33
N LYS A 115 -1.41 19.06 -2.29
CA LYS A 115 -1.98 20.39 -2.02
C LYS A 115 -1.53 20.88 -0.66
N CYS A 116 -1.03 22.10 -0.61
CA CYS A 116 -0.64 22.80 0.60
C CYS A 116 -0.99 24.28 0.46
N SER A 117 -1.87 24.77 1.31
CA SER A 117 -2.32 26.17 1.27
C SER A 117 -1.36 27.12 1.99
N VAL A 118 -0.70 26.65 3.04
CA VAL A 118 0.24 27.46 3.85
C VAL A 118 1.60 26.78 3.81
N ARG A 119 2.54 27.40 3.08
CA ARG A 119 3.93 26.94 2.96
C ARG A 119 4.79 27.69 3.96
N ASN A 120 5.35 26.95 4.90
CA ASN A 120 6.19 27.48 5.97
C ASN A 120 7.69 27.37 5.66
N ALA A 121 8.55 27.77 6.61
CA ALA A 121 9.99 27.70 6.45
C ALA A 121 10.53 26.27 6.24
N LYS A 122 9.89 25.25 6.80
CA LYS A 122 10.28 23.86 6.53
C LYS A 122 10.15 23.51 5.05
N ILE A 123 9.07 23.92 4.41
CA ILE A 123 8.82 23.70 2.98
C ILE A 123 9.71 24.59 2.12
N LEU A 124 9.84 25.85 2.47
CA LEU A 124 10.51 26.86 1.63
C LEU A 124 12.03 26.93 1.80
N ASP A 125 12.56 26.46 2.93
CA ASP A 125 13.99 26.51 3.24
C ASP A 125 14.59 25.15 3.57
N GLN A 126 14.08 24.46 4.60
CA GLN A 126 14.68 23.22 5.10
C GLN A 126 14.60 22.09 4.06
N PHE A 127 13.44 21.89 3.45
CA PHE A 127 13.21 20.91 2.37
C PHE A 127 13.12 21.62 1.02
N CYS A 128 14.17 22.36 0.67
CA CYS A 128 14.18 23.14 -0.54
C CYS A 128 15.53 23.01 -1.25
N VAL A 129 15.50 22.87 -2.56
CA VAL A 129 16.68 22.90 -3.42
C VAL A 129 16.53 24.03 -4.42
N ARG A 130 17.44 25.01 -4.36
CA ARG A 130 17.48 26.12 -5.29
C ARG A 130 18.39 25.77 -6.45
N GLY A 131 17.79 25.52 -7.60
CA GLY A 131 18.50 25.32 -8.84
C GLY A 131 18.78 26.65 -9.57
N TYR A 132 19.54 26.57 -10.64
CA TYR A 132 19.88 27.74 -11.47
C TYR A 132 18.62 28.38 -12.09
N TYR A 133 17.74 27.58 -12.69
CA TYR A 133 16.53 28.06 -13.35
C TYR A 133 15.27 27.91 -12.50
N ARG A 134 15.24 26.97 -11.58
CA ARG A 134 14.04 26.58 -10.86
C ARG A 134 14.35 26.22 -9.41
N THR A 135 13.43 26.58 -8.52
CA THR A 135 13.45 26.16 -7.12
C THR A 135 12.47 25.02 -6.90
N TYR A 136 12.92 24.00 -6.19
CA TYR A 136 12.12 22.86 -5.77
C TYR A 136 11.92 22.94 -4.26
N ASP A 137 10.72 23.32 -3.83
CA ASP A 137 10.37 23.36 -2.42
C ASP A 137 10.01 21.97 -1.88
N GLY A 138 9.70 21.89 -0.59
CA GLY A 138 9.35 20.62 0.07
C GLY A 138 8.17 19.93 -0.58
N ILE A 139 7.19 20.65 -1.11
CA ILE A 139 6.02 20.06 -1.79
C ILE A 139 6.42 19.43 -3.13
N ALA A 140 7.27 20.11 -3.90
CA ALA A 140 7.80 19.56 -5.15
C ALA A 140 8.66 18.31 -4.89
N LEU A 141 9.50 18.34 -3.86
CA LEU A 141 10.33 17.19 -3.48
C LEU A 141 9.49 16.02 -2.95
N LEU A 142 8.43 16.29 -2.19
CA LEU A 142 7.48 15.26 -1.76
C LEU A 142 6.81 14.57 -2.95
N LYS A 143 6.40 15.34 -3.95
CA LYS A 143 5.81 14.76 -5.16
C LYS A 143 6.80 13.84 -5.88
N HIS A 144 8.06 14.24 -6.01
CA HIS A 144 9.11 13.36 -6.55
C HIS A 144 9.31 12.10 -5.69
N ALA A 145 9.25 12.22 -4.38
CA ALA A 145 9.32 11.07 -3.47
C ALA A 145 8.17 10.09 -3.67
N LEU A 146 6.95 10.58 -3.89
CA LEU A 146 5.75 9.77 -4.12
C LEU A 146 5.79 9.01 -5.46
N VAL A 147 6.35 9.62 -6.51
CA VAL A 147 6.41 9.01 -7.84
C VAL A 147 7.77 8.37 -8.16
N ASN A 148 8.68 8.36 -7.20
CA ASN A 148 10.01 7.78 -7.30
C ASN A 148 10.83 8.35 -8.46
N THR A 149 10.85 9.66 -8.56
CA THR A 149 11.63 10.42 -9.56
C THR A 149 12.54 11.42 -8.90
N VAL A 150 13.49 11.94 -9.67
CA VAL A 150 14.39 13.02 -9.27
C VAL A 150 14.24 14.16 -10.27
N PRO A 151 14.28 15.44 -9.85
CA PRO A 151 14.20 16.56 -10.77
C PRO A 151 15.31 16.51 -11.81
N ASP A 152 14.97 16.82 -13.06
CA ASP A 152 15.94 17.06 -14.11
C ASP A 152 16.37 18.52 -14.05
N MET A 153 17.62 18.76 -13.63
CA MET A 153 18.14 20.10 -13.37
C MET A 153 19.29 20.41 -14.29
N THR A 154 19.23 21.62 -14.87
CA THR A 154 20.29 22.17 -15.71
C THR A 154 20.79 23.49 -15.15
N LYS A 155 22.00 23.87 -15.52
CA LYS A 155 22.61 25.17 -15.23
C LYS A 155 23.26 25.76 -16.46
N SER A 156 23.43 27.09 -16.52
CA SER A 156 24.20 27.74 -17.56
C SER A 156 25.67 27.82 -17.20
N ILE A 157 26.55 27.52 -18.14
CA ILE A 157 28.00 27.70 -18.03
C ILE A 157 28.51 28.91 -18.85
N GLY A 158 27.60 29.67 -19.44
CA GLY A 158 27.90 30.85 -20.24
C GLY A 158 26.86 31.04 -21.32
N LYS A 159 27.18 31.90 -22.30
CA LYS A 159 26.31 32.17 -23.44
C LYS A 159 27.02 31.83 -24.75
N ASP A 160 26.24 31.39 -25.73
CA ASP A 160 26.70 31.15 -27.08
C ASP A 160 26.78 32.46 -27.89
N GLU A 161 27.15 32.35 -29.16
CA GLU A 161 27.29 33.49 -30.09
C GLU A 161 25.96 34.25 -30.27
N ASN A 162 24.83 33.57 -30.12
CA ASN A 162 23.49 34.16 -30.25
C ASN A 162 22.92 34.70 -28.94
N GLY A 163 23.68 34.66 -27.86
CA GLY A 163 23.28 35.13 -26.54
C GLY A 163 22.37 34.15 -25.76
N HIS A 164 22.28 32.91 -26.22
CA HIS A 164 21.56 31.85 -25.54
C HIS A 164 22.43 31.16 -24.49
N ASP A 165 21.81 30.73 -23.38
CA ASP A 165 22.51 29.97 -22.34
C ASP A 165 23.04 28.66 -22.88
N ILE A 166 24.30 28.36 -22.55
CA ILE A 166 24.89 27.03 -22.76
C ILE A 166 24.52 26.18 -21.53
N LYS A 167 23.51 25.34 -21.70
CA LYS A 167 22.96 24.52 -20.63
C LYS A 167 23.71 23.21 -20.48
N VAL A 168 24.09 22.88 -19.27
CA VAL A 168 24.64 21.58 -18.90
C VAL A 168 23.88 21.01 -17.72
N ARG A 169 23.97 19.70 -17.52
CA ARG A 169 23.36 19.04 -16.37
C ARG A 169 23.94 19.57 -15.06
N ASP A 170 23.06 19.93 -14.14
CA ASP A 170 23.43 20.37 -12.78
C ASP A 170 23.50 19.15 -11.85
N SER A 171 24.64 18.45 -11.89
CA SER A 171 24.83 17.22 -11.09
C SER A 171 24.80 17.48 -9.60
N GLU A 172 25.30 18.62 -9.11
CA GLU A 172 25.28 18.98 -7.70
C GLU A 172 23.85 19.25 -7.22
N GLY A 173 23.07 20.01 -8.01
CA GLY A 173 21.66 20.27 -7.70
C GLY A 173 20.83 19.01 -7.67
N ILE A 174 21.04 18.10 -8.62
CA ILE A 174 20.37 16.80 -8.70
C ILE A 174 20.73 15.94 -7.46
N GLN A 175 21.97 15.91 -7.05
CA GLN A 175 22.40 15.16 -5.86
C GLN A 175 21.77 15.72 -4.59
N LEU A 176 21.69 17.05 -4.44
CA LEU A 176 21.02 17.68 -3.31
C LEU A 176 19.53 17.34 -3.28
N ALA A 177 18.87 17.42 -4.44
CA ALA A 177 17.46 17.03 -4.56
C ALA A 177 17.25 15.57 -4.20
N ASN A 178 18.09 14.68 -4.71
CA ASN A 178 18.02 13.24 -4.40
C ASN A 178 18.21 12.97 -2.90
N ALA A 179 19.16 13.63 -2.25
CA ALA A 179 19.39 13.49 -0.81
C ALA A 179 18.15 13.92 0.01
N LYS A 180 17.50 15.03 -0.37
CA LYS A 180 16.27 15.49 0.28
C LYS A 180 15.09 14.55 0.02
N ILE A 181 14.96 14.03 -1.17
CA ILE A 181 13.94 13.04 -1.53
C ILE A 181 14.13 11.77 -0.73
N ASP A 182 15.37 11.27 -0.60
CA ASP A 182 15.67 10.10 0.22
C ASP A 182 15.36 10.35 1.70
N GLU A 183 15.66 11.53 2.21
CA GLU A 183 15.30 11.93 3.58
C GLU A 183 13.77 11.86 3.80
N ILE A 184 12.98 12.34 2.84
CA ILE A 184 11.51 12.26 2.88
C ILE A 184 11.06 10.79 2.86
N ARG A 185 11.62 9.99 1.97
CA ARG A 185 11.28 8.56 1.84
C ARG A 185 11.64 7.74 3.08
N ASN A 186 12.83 7.93 3.61
CA ASN A 186 13.29 7.26 4.83
C ASN A 186 12.51 7.71 6.05
N GLY A 187 12.20 9.00 6.13
CA GLY A 187 11.37 9.57 7.18
C GLY A 187 9.98 8.97 7.27
N PHE A 188 9.39 8.56 6.14
CA PHE A 188 8.11 7.87 6.12
C PHE A 188 8.16 6.52 6.86
N VAL A 189 9.18 5.73 6.61
CA VAL A 189 9.39 4.42 7.27
C VAL A 189 9.59 4.61 8.77
N GLU A 190 10.41 5.57 9.18
CA GLU A 190 10.63 5.91 10.59
C GLU A 190 9.32 6.37 11.27
N TRP A 191 8.57 7.25 10.61
CA TRP A 191 7.29 7.73 11.13
C TRP A 191 6.27 6.60 11.29
N LEU A 192 6.19 5.65 10.34
CA LEU A 192 5.34 4.46 10.47
C LEU A 192 5.73 3.61 11.68
N SER A 193 7.04 3.43 11.93
CA SER A 193 7.54 2.65 13.07
C SER A 193 7.19 3.26 14.43
N GLU A 194 6.94 4.55 14.48
CA GLU A 194 6.56 5.31 15.68
C GLU A 194 5.04 5.35 15.92
N GLN A 195 4.25 4.84 14.98
CA GLN A 195 2.80 4.82 15.13
C GLN A 195 2.33 3.76 16.15
N SER A 196 1.09 3.88 16.61
CA SER A 196 0.53 2.94 17.56
C SER A 196 0.46 1.51 17.00
N PRO A 197 0.50 0.47 17.86
CA PRO A 197 0.31 -0.90 17.42
C PRO A 197 -1.00 -1.14 16.68
N GLU A 198 -2.07 -0.44 17.05
CA GLU A 198 -3.38 -0.53 16.39
C GLU A 198 -3.33 0.03 14.96
N PHE A 199 -2.63 1.15 14.75
CA PHE A 199 -2.41 1.73 13.43
C PHE A 199 -1.60 0.78 12.55
N GLN A 200 -0.49 0.26 13.07
CA GLN A 200 0.39 -0.67 12.37
C GLN A 200 -0.35 -1.96 11.99
N LYS A 201 -1.18 -2.48 12.90
CA LYS A 201 -2.01 -3.66 12.63
C LYS A 201 -3.03 -3.39 11.53
N ARG A 202 -3.72 -2.26 11.54
CA ARG A 202 -4.67 -1.91 10.46
C ARG A 202 -3.99 -1.83 9.10
N LEU A 203 -2.80 -1.26 9.05
CA LEU A 203 -2.03 -1.17 7.80
C LEU A 203 -1.60 -2.55 7.31
N THR A 204 -1.10 -3.40 8.19
CA THR A 204 -0.72 -4.78 7.86
C THR A 204 -1.92 -5.63 7.43
N ASP A 205 -3.07 -5.46 8.08
CA ASP A 205 -4.31 -6.14 7.70
C ASP A 205 -4.76 -5.76 6.28
N MET A 206 -4.62 -4.49 5.90
CA MET A 206 -4.88 -4.04 4.53
C MET A 206 -3.96 -4.73 3.52
N TYR A 207 -2.67 -4.84 3.83
CA TYR A 207 -1.71 -5.54 2.98
C TYR A 207 -2.06 -7.02 2.82
N ASN A 208 -2.29 -7.71 3.93
CA ASN A 208 -2.63 -9.14 3.93
C ASN A 208 -3.92 -9.41 3.16
N ARG A 209 -4.93 -8.58 3.33
CA ARG A 209 -6.21 -8.69 2.61
C ARG A 209 -6.06 -8.53 1.11
N LYS A 210 -5.13 -7.71 0.65
CA LYS A 210 -4.91 -7.45 -0.77
C LYS A 210 -3.93 -8.43 -1.42
N PHE A 211 -2.86 -8.78 -0.74
CA PHE A 211 -1.73 -9.51 -1.34
C PHE A 211 -1.46 -10.90 -0.75
N ASN A 212 -2.03 -11.21 0.41
CA ASN A 212 -1.73 -12.43 1.16
C ASN A 212 -3.01 -13.16 1.56
N CYS A 213 -3.92 -13.36 0.62
CA CYS A 213 -5.24 -13.96 0.88
C CYS A 213 -5.58 -15.10 -0.07
N PHE A 214 -4.70 -15.43 -1.02
CA PHE A 214 -4.92 -16.43 -2.04
C PHE A 214 -4.13 -17.72 -1.80
N VAL A 215 -4.77 -18.83 -2.09
CA VAL A 215 -4.13 -20.15 -2.24
C VAL A 215 -4.22 -20.56 -3.71
N ARG A 216 -3.11 -21.00 -4.29
CA ARG A 216 -3.00 -21.49 -5.67
C ARG A 216 -3.48 -22.93 -5.80
#